data_ee1a4ea8aff78c865589611cbc0b791a
#
_entry.id   ee1a4ea8aff78c865589611cbc0b791a
#
_cell.length_a   1.000
_cell.length_b   1.000
_cell.length_c   1.000
_cell.angle_alpha   90.00
_cell.angle_beta   90.00
_cell.angle_gamma   90.00
#
_symmetry.space_group_name_H-M   'P 1'
#
loop_
_entity.id
_entity.type
_entity.pdbx_description
1 polymer ?
#
loop_
_entity_poly.entity_id
_entity_poly.type
_entity_poly.pdbx_seq_one_letter_code
_entity_poly.pdbx_strand_id
1 'polypeptide(L)'
;SFHDNADVLDKILTEYPQIEVVQIQFNYLDYNDDAVQSRKVYETAAKHGKPVIVMEPVKGGSLVNLPPKGQKILDELHGGSNASYAIRFAAGFDSNRVVLSGMSTLDQMEDNVSFMKEFKPLSDPEKDALTKVVDSFHELELIPCTACHYCVEENHCPKHIRIPELFSCMNKKKAFGDWNQDYYYNSVLTIGENSRAGECIECGGCERVCPQKLPIRKLLKEVSAQFDK
;
A
#
# COMPACT_ATOMS: atom_id res chain seq x y z
N SER A 1 16.03 2.11 2.80
CA SER A 1 14.80 2.39 2.05
C SER A 1 14.55 3.89 1.96
N PHE A 2 13.86 4.30 0.90
CA PHE A 2 13.54 5.69 0.63
C PHE A 2 12.02 5.87 0.65
N HIS A 3 11.53 6.86 1.41
CA HIS A 3 10.10 7.12 1.66
C HIS A 3 9.75 8.62 1.50
N ASP A 4 10.39 9.32 0.58
CA ASP A 4 10.12 10.72 0.33
C ASP A 4 9.83 10.97 -1.17
N ASN A 5 9.66 12.23 -1.55
CA ASN A 5 9.38 12.59 -2.93
C ASN A 5 10.62 12.54 -3.85
N ALA A 6 10.38 12.55 -5.15
CA ALA A 6 11.41 12.42 -6.17
C ALA A 6 12.49 13.52 -6.12
N ASP A 7 12.11 14.76 -5.78
CA ASP A 7 13.06 15.88 -5.72
C ASP A 7 14.07 15.71 -4.56
N VAL A 8 13.64 15.10 -3.46
CA VAL A 8 14.54 14.77 -2.34
C VAL A 8 15.50 13.67 -2.76
N LEU A 9 15.01 12.63 -3.47
CA LEU A 9 15.88 11.58 -3.99
C LEU A 9 16.90 12.13 -4.97
N ASP A 10 16.50 13.01 -5.89
CA ASP A 10 17.41 13.63 -6.87
C ASP A 10 18.55 14.39 -6.19
N LYS A 11 18.25 15.16 -5.15
CA LYS A 11 19.26 15.84 -4.33
C LYS A 11 20.21 14.85 -3.65
N ILE A 12 19.66 13.84 -2.99
CA ILE A 12 20.46 12.82 -2.28
C ILE A 12 21.41 12.11 -3.25
N LEU A 13 20.91 11.64 -4.40
CA LEU A 13 21.73 10.91 -5.36
C LEU A 13 22.76 11.81 -6.08
N THR A 14 22.49 13.09 -6.18
CA THR A 14 23.45 14.09 -6.70
C THR A 14 24.57 14.34 -5.69
N GLU A 15 24.21 14.52 -4.41
CA GLU A 15 25.18 14.80 -3.34
C GLU A 15 25.99 13.56 -2.92
N TYR A 16 25.35 12.38 -2.98
CA TYR A 16 25.94 11.09 -2.56
C TYR A 16 25.96 10.07 -3.71
N PRO A 17 26.75 10.30 -4.78
CA PRO A 17 26.77 9.42 -5.96
C PRO A 17 27.31 8.01 -5.67
N GLN A 18 27.92 7.77 -4.54
CA GLN A 18 28.41 6.45 -4.07
C GLN A 18 27.28 5.54 -3.61
N ILE A 19 26.03 6.01 -3.46
CA ILE A 19 24.88 5.13 -3.20
C ILE A 19 24.73 4.17 -4.38
N GLU A 20 24.75 2.86 -4.11
CA GLU A 20 24.74 1.83 -5.13
C GLU A 20 23.36 1.36 -5.54
N VAL A 21 22.38 1.46 -4.64
CA VAL A 21 21.02 0.94 -4.84
C VAL A 21 20.00 1.79 -4.08
N VAL A 22 18.78 1.87 -4.59
CA VAL A 22 17.67 2.55 -3.91
C VAL A 22 16.53 1.57 -3.70
N GLN A 23 16.04 1.44 -2.45
CA GLN A 23 14.83 0.67 -2.16
C GLN A 23 13.64 1.62 -2.09
N ILE A 24 12.61 1.37 -2.91
CA ILE A 24 11.43 2.22 -3.03
C ILE A 24 10.13 1.43 -2.95
N GLN A 25 9.07 2.08 -2.53
CA GLN A 25 7.70 1.59 -2.65
C GLN A 25 7.26 1.64 -4.12
N PHE A 26 6.83 0.48 -4.67
CA PHE A 26 6.48 0.43 -6.08
C PHE A 26 5.43 -0.66 -6.38
N ASN A 27 4.25 -0.25 -6.77
CA ASN A 27 3.14 -1.12 -7.17
C ASN A 27 2.19 -0.36 -8.11
N TYR A 28 1.27 -1.06 -8.76
CA TYR A 28 0.40 -0.46 -9.78
C TYR A 28 -0.61 0.56 -9.22
N LEU A 29 -1.00 0.47 -7.94
CA LEU A 29 -1.92 1.41 -7.31
C LEU A 29 -1.23 2.75 -7.02
N ASP A 30 0.02 2.70 -6.52
CA ASP A 30 0.80 3.88 -6.14
C ASP A 30 1.58 4.49 -7.32
N TYR A 31 1.60 3.82 -8.47
CA TYR A 31 2.44 4.20 -9.61
C TYR A 31 2.22 5.65 -10.04
N ASN A 32 0.98 6.09 -10.15
CA ASN A 32 0.60 7.46 -10.50
C ASN A 32 0.08 8.28 -9.31
N ASP A 33 0.21 7.80 -8.08
CA ASP A 33 -0.21 8.53 -6.89
C ASP A 33 0.72 9.73 -6.63
N ASP A 34 0.15 10.92 -6.44
CA ASP A 34 0.92 12.15 -6.27
C ASP A 34 1.56 12.28 -4.87
N ALA A 35 1.06 11.57 -3.86
CA ALA A 35 1.63 11.60 -2.52
C ALA A 35 2.81 10.62 -2.38
N VAL A 36 2.69 9.42 -2.94
CA VAL A 36 3.74 8.39 -2.92
C VAL A 36 4.77 8.61 -4.02
N GLN A 37 4.35 9.10 -5.19
CA GLN A 37 5.19 9.41 -6.34
C GLN A 37 6.03 8.24 -6.87
N SER A 38 5.54 6.98 -6.78
CA SER A 38 6.31 5.78 -7.11
C SER A 38 7.00 5.87 -8.48
N ARG A 39 6.27 6.32 -9.53
CA ARG A 39 6.82 6.51 -10.86
C ARG A 39 7.94 7.54 -10.89
N LYS A 40 7.71 8.72 -10.32
CA LYS A 40 8.69 9.82 -10.34
C LYS A 40 9.96 9.43 -9.57
N VAL A 41 9.82 8.73 -8.44
CA VAL A 41 10.93 8.22 -7.63
C VAL A 41 11.73 7.17 -8.41
N TYR A 42 11.04 6.23 -9.09
CA TYR A 42 11.66 5.25 -9.98
C TYR A 42 12.44 5.92 -11.12
N GLU A 43 11.81 6.86 -11.85
CA GLU A 43 12.42 7.60 -12.95
C GLU A 43 13.67 8.37 -12.49
N THR A 44 13.63 8.94 -11.27
CA THR A 44 14.77 9.61 -10.65
C THR A 44 15.92 8.63 -10.36
N ALA A 45 15.63 7.47 -9.76
CA ALA A 45 16.65 6.44 -9.54
C ALA A 45 17.27 5.98 -10.85
N ALA A 46 16.45 5.73 -11.89
CA ALA A 46 16.89 5.32 -13.23
C ALA A 46 17.75 6.40 -13.91
N LYS A 47 17.38 7.69 -13.82
CA LYS A 47 18.16 8.85 -14.31
C LYS A 47 19.58 8.88 -13.72
N HIS A 48 19.72 8.52 -12.43
CA HIS A 48 21.02 8.41 -11.76
C HIS A 48 21.72 7.06 -11.98
N GLY A 49 21.16 6.17 -12.83
CA GLY A 49 21.72 4.85 -13.11
C GLY A 49 21.68 3.90 -11.91
N LYS A 50 20.80 4.14 -10.94
CA LYS A 50 20.72 3.34 -9.71
C LYS A 50 19.72 2.18 -9.89
N PRO A 51 20.15 0.94 -9.64
CA PRO A 51 19.24 -0.19 -9.57
C PRO A 51 18.25 -0.02 -8.40
N VAL A 52 17.06 -0.55 -8.58
CA VAL A 52 15.95 -0.41 -7.62
C VAL A 52 15.64 -1.77 -6.98
N ILE A 53 15.44 -1.74 -5.66
CA ILE A 53 14.81 -2.80 -4.89
C ILE A 53 13.37 -2.35 -4.61
N VAL A 54 12.41 -3.15 -5.04
CA VAL A 54 10.99 -2.86 -4.83
C VAL A 54 10.54 -3.38 -3.47
N MET A 55 9.95 -2.51 -2.67
CA MET A 55 9.14 -2.87 -1.50
C MET A 55 7.66 -2.60 -1.76
N GLU A 56 6.80 -3.28 -1.01
CA GLU A 56 5.34 -3.21 -1.11
C GLU A 56 4.74 -3.50 -2.50
N PRO A 57 5.21 -4.52 -3.24
CA PRO A 57 4.66 -4.84 -4.55
C PRO A 57 3.17 -5.19 -4.50
N VAL A 58 2.70 -5.71 -3.35
CA VAL A 58 1.29 -6.08 -3.10
C VAL A 58 0.59 -5.14 -2.10
N LYS A 59 1.22 -4.01 -1.73
CA LYS A 59 0.67 -2.95 -0.85
C LYS A 59 0.04 -3.51 0.43
N GLY A 60 0.85 -4.18 1.26
CA GLY A 60 0.38 -4.78 2.52
C GLY A 60 -0.73 -5.80 2.34
N GLY A 61 -0.85 -6.42 1.17
CA GLY A 61 -1.88 -7.42 0.83
C GLY A 61 -3.15 -6.83 0.20
N SER A 62 -3.30 -5.51 0.10
CA SER A 62 -4.47 -4.86 -0.51
C SER A 62 -4.65 -5.21 -1.99
N LEU A 63 -3.54 -5.47 -2.70
CA LEU A 63 -3.55 -5.85 -4.10
C LEU A 63 -3.69 -7.37 -4.34
N VAL A 64 -3.76 -8.14 -3.26
CA VAL A 64 -4.07 -9.58 -3.28
C VAL A 64 -5.54 -9.81 -2.93
N ASN A 65 -6.05 -9.07 -1.96
CA ASN A 65 -7.43 -9.14 -1.48
C ASN A 65 -8.23 -7.96 -2.04
N LEU A 66 -8.58 -8.04 -3.32
CA LEU A 66 -9.26 -6.96 -4.03
C LEU A 66 -10.74 -6.82 -3.60
N PRO A 67 -11.28 -5.59 -3.65
CA PRO A 67 -12.73 -5.39 -3.60
C PRO A 67 -13.45 -6.16 -4.73
N PRO A 68 -14.75 -6.52 -4.55
CA PRO A 68 -15.46 -7.37 -5.51
C PRO A 68 -15.42 -6.89 -6.96
N LYS A 69 -15.47 -5.58 -7.20
CA LYS A 69 -15.37 -4.99 -8.54
C LYS A 69 -13.99 -5.21 -9.16
N GLY A 70 -12.92 -4.96 -8.39
CA GLY A 70 -11.54 -5.18 -8.82
C GLY A 70 -11.25 -6.67 -9.04
N GLN A 71 -11.75 -7.56 -8.16
CA GLN A 71 -11.60 -8.99 -8.30
C GLN A 71 -12.22 -9.49 -9.61
N LYS A 72 -13.45 -9.08 -9.91
CA LYS A 72 -14.13 -9.47 -11.14
C LYS A 72 -13.34 -9.09 -12.40
N ILE A 73 -12.70 -7.92 -12.40
CA ILE A 73 -11.87 -7.48 -13.54
C ILE A 73 -10.70 -8.44 -13.77
N LEU A 74 -10.01 -8.88 -12.71
CA LEU A 74 -8.89 -9.82 -12.87
C LEU A 74 -9.33 -11.24 -13.16
N ASP A 75 -10.49 -11.68 -12.64
CA ASP A 75 -11.06 -13.01 -12.94
C ASP A 75 -11.36 -13.19 -14.44
N GLU A 76 -11.71 -12.11 -15.14
CA GLU A 76 -11.96 -12.13 -16.59
C GLU A 76 -10.68 -12.41 -17.41
N LEU A 77 -9.49 -12.22 -16.85
CA LEU A 77 -8.23 -12.49 -17.55
C LEU A 77 -7.82 -13.97 -17.57
N HIS A 78 -8.28 -14.76 -16.62
CA HIS A 78 -7.95 -16.20 -16.44
C HIS A 78 -6.43 -16.49 -16.40
N GLY A 79 -5.60 -15.53 -15.97
CA GLY A 79 -4.14 -15.52 -16.19
C GLY A 79 -3.26 -15.71 -14.96
N GLY A 80 -3.81 -15.97 -13.79
CA GLY A 80 -3.02 -16.19 -12.57
C GLY A 80 -3.62 -15.56 -11.31
N SER A 81 -2.87 -15.60 -10.22
CA SER A 81 -3.28 -14.98 -8.95
C SER A 81 -3.21 -13.46 -9.00
N ASN A 82 -3.94 -12.77 -8.12
CA ASN A 82 -3.83 -11.32 -7.95
C ASN A 82 -2.38 -10.91 -7.63
N ALA A 83 -1.67 -11.72 -6.83
CA ALA A 83 -0.25 -11.49 -6.52
C ALA A 83 0.61 -11.53 -7.79
N SER A 84 0.32 -12.45 -8.72
CA SER A 84 1.08 -12.56 -9.99
C SER A 84 1.01 -11.29 -10.82
N TYR A 85 -0.15 -10.67 -10.93
CA TYR A 85 -0.30 -9.40 -11.65
C TYR A 85 0.46 -8.25 -10.97
N ALA A 86 0.37 -8.14 -9.64
CA ALA A 86 1.03 -7.09 -8.89
C ALA A 86 2.57 -7.21 -8.90
N ILE A 87 3.09 -8.41 -8.70
CA ILE A 87 4.53 -8.67 -8.70
C ILE A 87 5.12 -8.57 -10.10
N ARG A 88 4.43 -9.09 -11.12
CA ARG A 88 4.85 -8.96 -12.53
C ARG A 88 4.80 -7.51 -13.00
N PHE A 89 3.85 -6.71 -12.52
CA PHE A 89 3.88 -5.26 -12.75
C PHE A 89 5.19 -4.67 -12.26
N ALA A 90 5.52 -4.88 -10.99
CA ALA A 90 6.74 -4.34 -10.40
C ALA A 90 8.02 -4.87 -11.06
N ALA A 91 8.06 -6.16 -11.40
CA ALA A 91 9.22 -6.80 -12.02
C ALA A 91 9.43 -6.41 -13.51
N GLY A 92 8.41 -5.85 -14.16
CA GLY A 92 8.46 -5.51 -15.59
C GLY A 92 9.21 -4.21 -15.92
N PHE A 93 9.87 -3.57 -14.96
CA PHE A 93 10.61 -2.32 -15.15
C PHE A 93 12.12 -2.56 -15.09
N ASP A 94 12.85 -2.05 -16.08
CA ASP A 94 14.28 -2.38 -16.32
C ASP A 94 15.22 -2.07 -15.16
N SER A 95 14.97 -1.02 -14.38
CA SER A 95 15.81 -0.68 -13.23
C SER A 95 15.45 -1.46 -11.96
N ASN A 96 14.32 -2.14 -11.93
CA ASN A 96 13.90 -2.98 -10.80
C ASN A 96 14.66 -4.30 -10.84
N ARG A 97 15.59 -4.51 -9.92
CA ARG A 97 16.44 -5.71 -9.87
C ARG A 97 15.97 -6.76 -8.88
N VAL A 98 15.28 -6.33 -7.84
CA VAL A 98 14.74 -7.20 -6.80
C VAL A 98 13.34 -6.74 -6.47
N VAL A 99 12.40 -7.66 -6.39
CA VAL A 99 11.04 -7.43 -5.89
C VAL A 99 10.89 -8.21 -4.59
N LEU A 100 10.76 -7.49 -3.48
CA LEU A 100 10.56 -8.09 -2.16
C LEU A 100 9.11 -8.50 -2.00
N SER A 101 8.87 -9.73 -1.55
CA SER A 101 7.52 -10.22 -1.26
C SER A 101 7.46 -10.78 0.16
N GLY A 102 6.50 -10.27 0.96
CA GLY A 102 6.27 -10.70 2.34
C GLY A 102 5.41 -11.97 2.40
N MET A 103 5.98 -13.12 2.01
CA MET A 103 5.30 -14.42 2.03
C MET A 103 5.32 -15.01 3.44
N SER A 104 4.16 -15.47 3.91
CA SER A 104 3.99 -16.07 5.25
C SER A 104 3.62 -17.56 5.19
N THR A 105 3.27 -18.08 4.01
CA THR A 105 2.89 -19.48 3.81
C THR A 105 3.63 -20.10 2.64
N LEU A 106 3.71 -21.44 2.62
CA LEU A 106 4.32 -22.17 1.52
C LEU A 106 3.57 -21.93 0.21
N ASP A 107 2.23 -21.94 0.24
CA ASP A 107 1.40 -21.69 -0.94
C ASP A 107 1.70 -20.35 -1.62
N GLN A 108 1.92 -19.28 -0.83
CA GLN A 108 2.31 -17.96 -1.35
C GLN A 108 3.71 -18.02 -2.01
N MET A 109 4.63 -18.78 -1.45
CA MET A 109 5.96 -18.98 -2.03
C MET A 109 5.86 -19.75 -3.35
N GLU A 110 5.13 -20.84 -3.37
CA GLU A 110 4.91 -21.68 -4.56
C GLU A 110 4.25 -20.88 -5.67
N ASP A 111 3.20 -20.11 -5.35
CA ASP A 111 2.54 -19.22 -6.30
C ASP A 111 3.53 -18.20 -6.88
N ASN A 112 4.25 -17.45 -6.03
CA ASN A 112 5.19 -16.43 -6.49
C ASN A 112 6.34 -17.01 -7.33
N VAL A 113 6.87 -18.16 -6.96
CA VAL A 113 7.92 -18.86 -7.73
C VAL A 113 7.38 -19.36 -9.06
N SER A 114 6.14 -19.80 -9.14
CA SER A 114 5.53 -20.37 -10.34
C SER A 114 5.59 -19.43 -11.54
N PHE A 115 5.26 -18.15 -11.33
CA PHE A 115 5.26 -17.14 -12.40
C PHE A 115 6.57 -16.35 -12.53
N MET A 116 7.40 -16.30 -11.47
CA MET A 116 8.70 -15.63 -11.53
C MET A 116 9.80 -16.49 -12.12
N LYS A 117 9.74 -17.83 -11.99
CA LYS A 117 10.71 -18.76 -12.58
C LYS A 117 10.79 -18.66 -14.10
N GLU A 118 9.64 -18.45 -14.75
CA GLU A 118 9.52 -18.21 -16.17
C GLU A 118 8.84 -16.86 -16.42
N PHE A 119 9.51 -15.80 -15.96
CA PHE A 119 8.97 -14.46 -15.97
C PHE A 119 8.48 -14.03 -17.36
N LYS A 120 7.24 -13.60 -17.42
CA LYS A 120 6.62 -12.97 -18.59
C LYS A 120 6.12 -11.58 -18.21
N PRO A 121 6.55 -10.53 -18.92
CA PRO A 121 5.99 -9.20 -18.71
C PRO A 121 4.46 -9.20 -18.86
N LEU A 122 3.80 -8.25 -18.23
CA LEU A 122 2.36 -8.05 -18.42
C LEU A 122 2.06 -7.72 -19.88
N SER A 123 1.07 -8.40 -20.44
CA SER A 123 0.49 -8.06 -21.73
C SER A 123 -0.33 -6.76 -21.65
N ASP A 124 -0.62 -6.16 -22.80
CA ASP A 124 -1.42 -4.93 -22.82
C ASP A 124 -2.83 -5.11 -22.25
N PRO A 125 -3.57 -6.21 -22.52
CA PRO A 125 -4.84 -6.47 -21.84
C PRO A 125 -4.71 -6.58 -20.30
N GLU A 126 -3.63 -7.17 -19.78
CA GLU A 126 -3.39 -7.23 -18.33
C GLU A 126 -3.12 -5.83 -17.75
N LYS A 127 -2.33 -4.99 -18.43
CA LYS A 127 -2.09 -3.59 -18.00
C LYS A 127 -3.38 -2.77 -17.99
N ASP A 128 -4.22 -2.93 -19.02
CA ASP A 128 -5.51 -2.26 -19.10
C ASP A 128 -6.44 -2.71 -17.96
N ALA A 129 -6.43 -3.99 -17.62
CA ALA A 129 -7.19 -4.51 -16.50
C ALA A 129 -6.69 -3.93 -15.16
N LEU A 130 -5.38 -3.84 -14.95
CA LEU A 130 -4.82 -3.20 -13.75
C LEU A 130 -5.24 -1.73 -13.64
N THR A 131 -5.29 -1.00 -14.76
CA THR A 131 -5.80 0.38 -14.75
C THR A 131 -7.25 0.45 -14.26
N LYS A 132 -8.11 -0.44 -14.75
CA LYS A 132 -9.51 -0.53 -14.28
C LYS A 132 -9.62 -0.95 -12.81
N VAL A 133 -8.71 -1.80 -12.34
CA VAL A 133 -8.63 -2.14 -10.89
C VAL A 133 -8.30 -0.89 -10.08
N VAL A 134 -7.31 -0.09 -10.50
CA VAL A 134 -6.96 1.19 -9.84
C VAL A 134 -8.18 2.11 -9.79
N ASP A 135 -8.90 2.28 -10.90
CA ASP A 135 -10.13 3.09 -10.94
C ASP A 135 -11.17 2.60 -9.93
N SER A 136 -11.31 1.26 -9.78
CA SER A 136 -12.24 0.69 -8.80
C SER A 136 -11.87 0.98 -7.34
N PHE A 137 -10.59 1.11 -7.02
CA PHE A 137 -10.13 1.56 -5.71
C PHE A 137 -10.45 3.03 -5.46
N HIS A 138 -10.25 3.89 -6.46
CA HIS A 138 -10.57 5.31 -6.36
C HIS A 138 -12.07 5.56 -6.16
N GLU A 139 -12.94 4.82 -6.86
CA GLU A 139 -14.39 4.91 -6.69
C GLU A 139 -14.88 4.57 -5.28
N LEU A 140 -14.19 3.66 -4.58
CA LEU A 140 -14.53 3.26 -3.21
C LEU A 140 -13.93 4.18 -2.14
N GLU A 141 -13.06 5.10 -2.54
CA GLU A 141 -12.35 6.00 -1.62
C GLU A 141 -11.71 5.23 -0.45
N LEU A 142 -11.08 4.09 -0.75
CA LEU A 142 -10.41 3.28 0.27
C LEU A 142 -9.18 4.00 0.81
N ILE A 143 -8.95 3.84 2.11
CA ILE A 143 -7.75 4.40 2.76
C ILE A 143 -6.54 3.55 2.35
N PRO A 144 -5.53 4.11 1.64
CA PRO A 144 -4.41 3.35 1.12
C PRO A 144 -3.34 3.05 2.19
N CYS A 145 -3.77 2.59 3.37
CA CYS A 145 -2.90 2.21 4.48
C CYS A 145 -2.30 0.82 4.23
N THR A 146 -0.97 0.69 4.43
CA THR A 146 -0.24 -0.57 4.25
C THR A 146 -0.04 -1.34 5.55
N ALA A 147 -0.60 -0.85 6.64
CA ALA A 147 -0.47 -1.45 7.98
C ALA A 147 1.01 -1.64 8.42
N CYS A 148 1.87 -0.68 8.08
CA CYS A 148 3.29 -0.70 8.47
C CYS A 148 3.54 -0.40 9.95
N HIS A 149 2.53 0.06 10.68
CA HIS A 149 2.50 0.36 12.12
C HIS A 149 3.39 1.50 12.62
N TYR A 150 4.19 2.20 11.80
CA TYR A 150 5.05 3.30 12.25
C TYR A 150 4.29 4.38 13.01
N CYS A 151 3.03 4.67 12.62
CA CYS A 151 2.19 5.66 13.30
C CYS A 151 1.80 5.29 14.74
N VAL A 152 1.92 4.02 15.14
CA VAL A 152 1.61 3.53 16.49
C VAL A 152 2.86 3.08 17.24
N GLU A 153 3.80 2.41 16.59
CA GLU A 153 5.01 1.86 17.21
C GLU A 153 6.10 2.92 17.38
N GLU A 154 6.45 3.67 16.34
CA GLU A 154 7.51 4.68 16.41
C GLU A 154 7.01 6.00 17.01
N ASN A 155 5.79 6.41 16.71
CA ASN A 155 5.24 7.66 17.20
C ASN A 155 4.61 7.56 18.59
N HIS A 156 4.25 6.35 19.05
CA HIS A 156 3.57 6.11 20.33
C HIS A 156 2.36 7.05 20.52
N CYS A 157 1.29 6.81 19.70
CA CYS A 157 0.09 7.65 19.78
C CYS A 157 -0.34 7.88 21.24
N PRO A 158 -0.38 9.15 21.73
CA PRO A 158 -0.66 9.43 23.15
C PRO A 158 -2.09 9.07 23.58
N LYS A 159 -2.92 8.72 22.61
CA LYS A 159 -4.29 8.22 22.82
C LYS A 159 -4.43 6.73 22.55
N HIS A 160 -3.34 6.02 22.30
CA HIS A 160 -3.36 4.59 22.00
C HIS A 160 -4.36 4.20 20.90
N ILE A 161 -4.56 5.07 19.89
CA ILE A 161 -5.44 4.80 18.75
C ILE A 161 -4.75 3.80 17.85
N ARG A 162 -5.39 2.67 17.60
CA ARG A 162 -4.92 1.60 16.71
C ARG A 162 -5.18 1.96 15.25
N ILE A 163 -4.50 3.00 14.77
CA ILE A 163 -4.75 3.65 13.46
C ILE A 163 -4.82 2.66 12.30
N PRO A 164 -3.84 1.74 12.08
CA PRO A 164 -3.89 0.80 10.96
C PRO A 164 -5.10 -0.13 10.99
N GLU A 165 -5.45 -0.63 12.18
CA GLU A 165 -6.58 -1.53 12.37
C GLU A 165 -7.92 -0.81 12.16
N LEU A 166 -8.03 0.44 12.62
CA LEU A 166 -9.22 1.26 12.38
C LEU A 166 -9.42 1.55 10.88
N PHE A 167 -8.33 1.82 10.16
CA PHE A 167 -8.38 2.03 8.72
C PHE A 167 -8.72 0.75 7.96
N SER A 168 -8.18 -0.41 8.38
CA SER A 168 -8.55 -1.71 7.83
C SER A 168 -10.04 -2.00 8.05
N CYS A 169 -10.55 -1.72 9.25
CA CYS A 169 -11.95 -1.85 9.60
C CYS A 169 -12.84 -0.99 8.68
N MET A 170 -12.49 0.29 8.49
CA MET A 170 -13.19 1.21 7.59
C MET A 170 -13.18 0.71 6.14
N ASN A 171 -12.03 0.27 5.63
CA ASN A 171 -11.90 -0.26 4.27
C ASN A 171 -12.76 -1.50 4.05
N LYS A 172 -12.76 -2.46 4.99
CA LYS A 172 -13.63 -3.64 4.91
C LYS A 172 -15.11 -3.27 4.91
N LYS A 173 -15.49 -2.29 5.72
CA LYS A 173 -16.85 -1.76 5.73
C LYS A 173 -17.23 -1.15 4.38
N LYS A 174 -16.37 -0.31 3.80
CA LYS A 174 -16.59 0.33 2.49
C LYS A 174 -16.60 -0.69 1.33
N ALA A 175 -15.61 -1.59 1.30
CA ALA A 175 -15.42 -2.50 0.18
C ALA A 175 -16.45 -3.63 0.11
N PHE A 176 -16.88 -4.15 1.27
CA PHE A 176 -17.68 -5.37 1.35
C PHE A 176 -19.03 -5.16 2.06
N GLY A 177 -19.32 -3.96 2.57
CA GLY A 177 -20.53 -3.71 3.37
C GLY A 177 -20.60 -4.53 4.66
N ASP A 178 -19.45 -5.02 5.13
CA ASP A 178 -19.38 -5.98 6.23
C ASP A 178 -19.87 -5.37 7.54
N TRP A 179 -21.05 -5.83 8.00
CA TRP A 179 -21.67 -5.37 9.24
C TRP A 179 -20.89 -5.77 10.49
N ASN A 180 -20.09 -6.85 10.45
CA ASN A 180 -19.26 -7.26 11.59
C ASN A 180 -18.21 -6.21 11.95
N GLN A 181 -17.86 -5.29 11.04
CA GLN A 181 -16.90 -4.24 11.33
C GLN A 181 -17.39 -3.26 12.40
N ASP A 182 -18.70 -3.03 12.52
CA ASP A 182 -19.26 -2.22 13.61
C ASP A 182 -19.04 -2.89 14.97
N TYR A 183 -19.26 -4.21 15.06
CA TYR A 183 -18.98 -4.98 16.27
C TYR A 183 -17.46 -5.01 16.55
N TYR A 184 -16.64 -5.28 15.53
CA TYR A 184 -15.18 -5.39 15.69
C TYR A 184 -14.58 -4.06 16.17
N TYR A 185 -15.00 -2.94 15.59
CA TYR A 185 -14.61 -1.61 16.04
C TYR A 185 -14.94 -1.39 17.51
N ASN A 186 -16.22 -1.58 17.90
CA ASN A 186 -16.73 -1.22 19.23
C ASN A 186 -16.34 -2.21 20.34
N SER A 187 -16.13 -3.49 20.01
CA SER A 187 -15.96 -4.55 20.99
C SER A 187 -14.57 -5.19 21.01
N VAL A 188 -13.70 -4.84 20.06
CA VAL A 188 -12.34 -5.40 19.95
C VAL A 188 -11.28 -4.31 19.83
N LEU A 189 -11.45 -3.36 18.90
CA LEU A 189 -10.40 -2.40 18.57
C LEU A 189 -10.31 -1.23 19.56
N THR A 190 -11.44 -0.79 20.13
CA THR A 190 -11.55 0.43 20.95
C THR A 190 -11.92 0.12 22.39
N ILE A 191 -11.42 -0.98 22.95
CA ILE A 191 -11.63 -1.38 24.34
C ILE A 191 -10.34 -1.35 25.15
N GLY A 192 -10.46 -1.36 26.47
CA GLY A 192 -9.32 -1.32 27.40
C GLY A 192 -8.60 0.03 27.32
N GLU A 193 -7.31 0.01 27.05
CA GLU A 193 -6.47 1.21 26.92
C GLU A 193 -6.53 1.86 25.52
N ASN A 194 -7.21 1.22 24.56
CA ASN A 194 -7.27 1.72 23.17
C ASN A 194 -8.41 2.73 23.03
N SER A 195 -8.08 3.87 22.46
CA SER A 195 -9.04 4.95 22.21
C SER A 195 -9.78 4.80 20.89
N ARG A 196 -10.96 5.41 20.83
CA ARG A 196 -11.76 5.59 19.63
C ARG A 196 -11.12 6.59 18.66
N ALA A 197 -11.52 6.53 17.40
CA ALA A 197 -11.02 7.47 16.38
C ALA A 197 -11.32 8.93 16.74
N GLY A 198 -12.51 9.21 17.30
CA GLY A 198 -12.93 10.55 17.72
C GLY A 198 -12.17 11.13 18.91
N GLU A 199 -11.42 10.33 19.64
CA GLU A 199 -10.57 10.79 20.76
C GLU A 199 -9.21 11.34 20.30
N CYS A 200 -8.98 11.43 18.99
CA CYS A 200 -7.77 11.98 18.40
C CYS A 200 -7.56 13.45 18.81
N ILE A 201 -6.45 13.74 19.47
CA ILE A 201 -6.06 15.12 19.86
C ILE A 201 -5.40 15.92 18.77
N GLU A 202 -5.39 15.44 17.56
CA GLU A 202 -4.87 16.09 16.35
C GLU A 202 -3.38 16.54 16.43
N CYS A 203 -2.55 15.88 17.22
CA CYS A 203 -1.13 16.25 17.40
C CYS A 203 -0.25 16.09 16.15
N GLY A 204 -0.70 15.35 15.13
CA GLY A 204 -0.02 15.14 13.86
C GLY A 204 1.22 14.23 13.90
N GLY A 205 1.53 13.62 15.05
CA GLY A 205 2.68 12.73 15.18
C GLY A 205 2.66 11.57 14.19
N CYS A 206 1.51 10.93 14.05
CA CYS A 206 1.29 9.81 13.14
C CYS A 206 1.50 10.17 11.66
N GLU A 207 1.13 11.39 11.26
CA GLU A 207 1.32 11.86 9.87
C GLU A 207 2.79 12.10 9.52
N ARG A 208 3.60 12.56 10.50
CA ARG A 208 5.04 12.80 10.28
C ARG A 208 5.83 11.54 9.94
N VAL A 209 5.43 10.40 10.51
CA VAL A 209 6.12 9.11 10.31
C VAL A 209 5.45 8.22 9.26
N CYS A 210 4.32 8.64 8.69
CA CYS A 210 3.58 7.84 7.71
C CYS A 210 4.30 7.82 6.35
N PRO A 211 4.80 6.66 5.88
CA PRO A 211 5.45 6.56 4.57
C PRO A 211 4.47 6.76 3.41
N GLN A 212 3.16 6.51 3.65
CA GLN A 212 2.09 6.75 2.67
C GLN A 212 1.62 8.21 2.67
N LYS A 213 2.15 9.08 3.54
CA LYS A 213 1.77 10.49 3.69
C LYS A 213 0.26 10.72 3.83
N LEU A 214 -0.41 9.78 4.50
CA LEU A 214 -1.86 9.84 4.70
C LEU A 214 -2.23 11.01 5.60
N PRO A 215 -3.34 11.73 5.30
CA PRO A 215 -3.92 12.75 6.17
C PRO A 215 -4.67 12.08 7.34
N ILE A 216 -3.92 11.42 8.23
CA ILE A 216 -4.45 10.50 9.25
C ILE A 216 -5.49 11.18 10.14
N ARG A 217 -5.25 12.43 10.55
CA ARG A 217 -6.20 13.19 11.38
C ARG A 217 -7.56 13.37 10.70
N LYS A 218 -7.56 13.69 9.40
CA LYS A 218 -8.79 13.79 8.62
C LYS A 218 -9.47 12.43 8.50
N LEU A 219 -8.72 11.40 8.16
CA LEU A 219 -9.23 10.03 8.02
C LEU A 219 -9.81 9.47 9.33
N LEU A 220 -9.21 9.78 10.48
CA LEU A 220 -9.76 9.40 11.78
C LEU A 220 -11.11 10.08 12.06
N LYS A 221 -11.33 11.32 11.60
CA LYS A 221 -12.65 11.97 11.69
C LYS A 221 -13.70 11.23 10.84
N GLU A 222 -13.31 10.76 9.67
CA GLU A 222 -14.21 9.97 8.80
C GLU A 222 -14.54 8.61 9.45
N VAL A 223 -13.54 7.94 10.05
CA VAL A 223 -13.74 6.70 10.83
C VAL A 223 -14.67 6.96 12.00
N SER A 224 -14.45 8.04 12.77
CA SER A 224 -15.31 8.43 13.90
C SER A 224 -16.75 8.69 13.44
N ALA A 225 -16.95 9.41 12.35
CA ALA A 225 -18.29 9.66 11.79
C ALA A 225 -19.01 8.36 11.39
N GLN A 226 -18.28 7.33 10.98
CA GLN A 226 -18.85 6.02 10.64
C GLN A 226 -19.17 5.17 11.86
N PHE A 227 -18.31 5.12 12.87
CA PHE A 227 -18.36 4.11 13.93
C PHE A 227 -18.65 4.66 15.35
N ASP A 228 -18.37 5.93 15.65
CA ASP A 228 -18.57 6.54 16.97
C ASP A 228 -20.00 7.11 17.12
N LYS A 229 -21.00 6.26 16.89
CA LYS A 229 -22.44 6.63 17.00
C LYS A 229 -22.98 6.26 18.35
#